data_48ded448b33954ece7739bf0d66cde59
#
_entry.id   48ded448b33954ece7739bf0d66cde59
#
_cell.length_a   1.000
_cell.length_b   1.000
_cell.length_c   1.000
_cell.angle_alpha   90.00
_cell.angle_beta   90.00
_cell.angle_gamma   90.00
#
_symmetry.space_group_name_H-M   'P 1'
#
loop_
_entity.id
_entity.type
_entity.pdbx_description
1 polymer ?
#
loop_
_entity_poly.entity_id
_entity_poly.type
_entity_poly.pdbx_seq_one_letter_code
_entity_poly.pdbx_strand_id
1 'polypeptide(L)'
;MKERMTELSDMEETQLLKEIEKSGRDLTLRFGLESVVITGVEVSGSDGRARMGNLVLEKEKADWCFSVKEGGSYSGTGDLLASVLSAGMVRGIPMKACVEKAVEFLGGAIHDAVEEGTDRNDGVCFEKYLGILTQI
;
A
#
# COMPACT_ATOMS: atom_id res chain seq x y z
N MET A 1 31.90 6.01 -7.35
CA MET A 1 31.39 4.63 -7.23
C MET A 1 30.06 4.53 -6.48
N LYS A 2 29.90 5.20 -5.35
CA LYS A 2 28.62 5.24 -4.61
C LYS A 2 27.47 5.86 -5.41
N GLU A 3 27.69 6.99 -6.08
CA GLU A 3 26.67 7.68 -6.90
C GLU A 3 26.17 6.81 -8.06
N ARG A 4 27.08 6.10 -8.73
CA ARG A 4 26.74 5.22 -9.85
C ARG A 4 25.95 3.98 -9.43
N MET A 5 26.18 3.46 -8.23
CA MET A 5 25.41 2.34 -7.66
C MET A 5 24.01 2.80 -7.23
N THR A 6 23.88 4.03 -6.74
CA THR A 6 22.58 4.63 -6.38
C THR A 6 21.73 4.87 -7.62
N GLU A 7 22.31 5.43 -8.69
CA GLU A 7 21.61 5.65 -9.96
C GLU A 7 21.13 4.34 -10.61
N LEU A 8 21.95 3.29 -10.57
CA LEU A 8 21.59 1.96 -11.09
C LEU A 8 20.45 1.33 -10.26
N SER A 9 20.51 1.44 -8.95
CA SER A 9 19.47 0.96 -8.04
C SER A 9 18.15 1.69 -8.28
N ASP A 10 18.18 3.01 -8.44
CA ASP A 10 16.99 3.82 -8.73
C ASP A 10 16.38 3.48 -10.10
N MET A 11 17.21 3.17 -11.10
CA MET A 11 16.75 2.73 -12.43
C MET A 11 16.10 1.34 -12.37
N GLU A 12 16.68 0.40 -11.63
CA GLU A 12 16.12 -0.95 -11.43
C GLU A 12 14.77 -0.89 -10.71
N GLU A 13 14.66 -0.05 -9.68
CA GLU A 13 13.42 0.15 -8.93
C GLU A 13 12.33 0.78 -9.82
N THR A 14 12.66 1.80 -10.59
CA THR A 14 11.74 2.41 -11.56
C THR A 14 11.25 1.38 -12.57
N GLN A 15 12.13 0.50 -13.06
CA GLN A 15 11.75 -0.57 -13.98
C GLN A 15 10.82 -1.57 -13.32
N LEU A 16 11.08 -1.96 -12.07
CA LEU A 16 10.22 -2.85 -11.31
C LEU A 16 8.80 -2.28 -11.16
N LEU A 17 8.67 -1.01 -10.80
CA LEU A 17 7.38 -0.34 -10.66
C LEU A 17 6.60 -0.33 -11.99
N LYS A 18 7.28 -0.09 -13.11
CA LYS A 18 6.67 -0.15 -14.45
C LYS A 18 6.18 -1.55 -14.82
N GLU A 19 6.94 -2.58 -14.48
CA GLU A 19 6.54 -3.97 -14.71
C GLU A 19 5.31 -4.36 -13.87
N ILE A 20 5.23 -3.89 -12.64
CA ILE A 20 4.07 -4.10 -11.77
C ILE A 20 2.83 -3.38 -12.36
N GLU A 21 2.98 -2.14 -12.82
CA GLU A 21 1.91 -1.42 -13.50
C GLU A 21 1.41 -2.17 -14.74
N LYS A 22 2.32 -2.69 -15.54
CA LYS A 22 2.00 -3.49 -16.73
C LYS A 22 1.21 -4.74 -16.33
N SER A 23 1.66 -5.47 -15.35
CA SER A 23 0.98 -6.67 -14.84
C SER A 23 -0.44 -6.35 -14.35
N GLY A 24 -0.60 -5.25 -13.64
CA GLY A 24 -1.91 -4.78 -13.20
C GLY A 24 -2.84 -4.42 -14.37
N ARG A 25 -2.33 -3.76 -15.39
CA ARG A 25 -3.10 -3.45 -16.63
C ARG A 25 -3.50 -4.70 -17.37
N ASP A 26 -2.61 -5.68 -17.47
CA ASP A 26 -2.92 -6.97 -18.08
C ASP A 26 -4.06 -7.68 -17.34
N LEU A 27 -4.11 -7.59 -16.01
CA LEU A 27 -5.22 -8.10 -15.20
C LEU A 27 -6.53 -7.37 -15.50
N THR A 28 -6.51 -6.04 -15.58
CA THR A 28 -7.72 -5.26 -15.91
C THR A 28 -8.29 -5.64 -17.27
N LEU A 29 -7.43 -5.79 -18.26
CA LEU A 29 -7.82 -6.16 -19.62
C LEU A 29 -8.32 -7.61 -19.70
N ARG A 30 -7.60 -8.53 -19.07
CA ARG A 30 -7.93 -9.97 -19.11
C ARG A 30 -9.25 -10.29 -18.43
N PHE A 31 -9.56 -9.65 -17.33
CA PHE A 31 -10.73 -9.95 -16.50
C PHE A 31 -11.83 -8.87 -16.58
N GLY A 32 -11.64 -7.82 -17.36
CA GLY A 32 -12.61 -6.74 -17.48
C GLY A 32 -12.85 -5.99 -16.16
N LEU A 33 -11.80 -5.76 -15.38
CA LEU A 33 -11.89 -5.13 -14.07
C LEU A 33 -11.92 -3.60 -14.20
N GLU A 34 -12.74 -2.95 -13.40
CA GLU A 34 -12.79 -1.48 -13.33
C GLU A 34 -11.60 -0.89 -12.59
N SER A 35 -11.11 -1.60 -11.59
CA SER A 35 -9.94 -1.21 -10.81
C SER A 35 -9.15 -2.43 -10.33
N VAL A 36 -7.86 -2.23 -10.12
CA VAL A 36 -6.96 -3.21 -9.50
C VAL A 36 -6.11 -2.47 -8.47
N VAL A 37 -5.97 -3.05 -7.30
CA VAL A 37 -5.05 -2.57 -6.27
C VAL A 37 -4.01 -3.65 -6.01
N ILE A 38 -2.74 -3.31 -6.20
CA ILE A 38 -1.60 -4.20 -5.89
C ILE A 38 -0.92 -3.64 -4.65
N THR A 39 -0.91 -4.41 -3.58
CA THR A 39 -0.43 -3.98 -2.27
C THR A 39 0.91 -4.59 -1.91
N GLY A 40 1.61 -3.97 -0.97
CA GLY A 40 2.77 -4.57 -0.34
C GLY A 40 4.02 -4.62 -1.21
N VAL A 41 4.18 -3.68 -2.15
CA VAL A 41 5.39 -3.57 -2.95
C VAL A 41 6.46 -2.84 -2.15
N GLU A 42 7.51 -3.56 -1.77
CA GLU A 42 8.62 -2.99 -1.01
C GLU A 42 9.61 -2.30 -1.94
N VAL A 43 9.95 -1.06 -1.62
CA VAL A 43 10.93 -0.26 -2.36
C VAL A 43 11.94 0.37 -1.41
N SER A 44 13.14 0.62 -1.91
CA SER A 44 14.18 1.33 -1.17
C SER A 44 14.05 2.83 -1.39
N GLY A 45 13.85 3.59 -0.35
CA GLY A 45 13.84 5.06 -0.46
C GLY A 45 15.25 5.61 -0.74
N SER A 46 15.33 6.77 -1.38
CA SER A 46 16.58 7.50 -1.63
C SER A 46 17.33 7.88 -0.35
N ASP A 47 16.61 7.95 0.76
CA ASP A 47 17.13 8.19 2.12
C ASP A 47 17.59 6.91 2.84
N GLY A 48 17.57 5.76 2.17
CA GLY A 48 17.92 4.45 2.73
C GLY A 48 16.84 3.81 3.58
N ARG A 49 15.65 4.42 3.67
CA ARG A 49 14.50 3.84 4.39
C ARG A 49 13.65 2.99 3.45
N ALA A 50 13.31 1.78 3.89
CA ALA A 50 12.36 0.95 3.16
C ALA A 50 10.97 1.58 3.17
N ARG A 51 10.29 1.53 2.02
CA ARG A 51 8.92 1.99 1.84
C ARG A 51 8.05 0.88 1.30
N MET A 52 6.79 0.95 1.63
CA MET A 52 5.76 0.09 1.05
C MET A 52 4.96 0.90 0.04
N GLY A 53 4.84 0.35 -1.15
CA GLY A 53 4.03 0.93 -2.21
C GLY A 53 2.74 0.15 -2.41
N ASN A 54 1.67 0.87 -2.66
CA ASN A 54 0.40 0.31 -3.09
C ASN A 54 0.04 0.97 -4.41
N LEU A 55 -0.15 0.16 -5.45
CA LEU A 55 -0.54 0.62 -6.77
C LEU A 55 -2.06 0.59 -6.90
N VAL A 56 -2.62 1.70 -7.35
CA VAL A 56 -4.04 1.80 -7.71
C VAL A 56 -4.14 1.99 -9.21
N LEU A 57 -4.75 1.04 -9.88
CA LEU A 57 -5.11 1.15 -11.29
C LEU A 57 -6.62 1.35 -11.37
N GLU A 58 -7.05 2.49 -11.86
CA GLU A 58 -8.46 2.81 -12.05
C GLU A 58 -8.62 3.49 -13.40
N LYS A 59 -9.39 2.88 -14.28
CA LYS A 59 -9.48 3.27 -15.69
C LYS A 59 -8.08 3.24 -16.35
N GLU A 60 -7.62 4.39 -16.88
CA GLU A 60 -6.30 4.51 -17.51
C GLU A 60 -5.23 5.11 -16.59
N LYS A 61 -5.59 5.39 -15.32
CA LYS A 61 -4.68 6.00 -14.35
C LYS A 61 -3.99 4.93 -13.51
N ALA A 62 -2.71 5.16 -13.27
CA ALA A 62 -1.88 4.41 -12.33
C ALA A 62 -1.37 5.37 -11.26
N ASP A 63 -1.78 5.16 -10.03
CA ASP A 63 -1.37 5.96 -8.88
C ASP A 63 -0.66 5.08 -7.85
N TRP A 64 0.50 5.51 -7.40
CA TRP A 64 1.23 4.88 -6.31
C TRP A 64 1.01 5.62 -5.00
N CYS A 65 0.71 4.87 -3.95
CA CYS A 65 0.64 5.38 -2.58
C CYS A 65 1.77 4.73 -1.78
N PHE A 66 2.74 5.51 -1.36
CA PHE A 66 3.89 5.04 -0.59
C PHE A 66 3.77 5.42 0.88
N SER A 67 4.23 4.52 1.74
CA SER A 67 4.37 4.75 3.18
C SER A 67 5.70 4.22 3.67
N VAL A 68 6.18 4.72 4.79
CA VAL A 68 7.38 4.18 5.45
C VAL A 68 7.05 2.77 5.94
N LYS A 69 7.92 1.81 5.64
CA LYS A 69 7.79 0.45 6.18
C LYS A 69 8.17 0.45 7.65
N GLU A 70 7.24 0.05 8.51
CA GLU A 70 7.48 -0.19 9.92
C GLU A 70 7.25 -1.67 10.26
N GLY A 71 8.18 -2.23 11.01
CA GLY A 71 8.08 -3.61 11.48
C GLY A 71 7.98 -4.64 10.38
N GLY A 72 7.33 -5.74 10.70
CA GLY A 72 7.07 -6.81 9.76
C GLY A 72 5.59 -6.91 9.40
N SER A 73 5.20 -8.10 8.98
CA SER A 73 3.81 -8.42 8.67
C SER A 73 3.05 -8.79 9.95
N TYR A 74 1.86 -8.23 10.15
CA TYR A 74 0.95 -8.56 11.24
C TYR A 74 -0.29 -9.26 10.69
N SER A 75 -0.77 -10.27 11.42
CA SER A 75 -1.98 -11.02 11.02
C SER A 75 -3.19 -10.10 10.90
N GLY A 76 -3.96 -10.29 9.84
CA GLY A 76 -5.22 -9.59 9.62
C GLY A 76 -5.12 -8.21 8.98
N THR A 77 -3.92 -7.65 8.77
CA THR A 77 -3.77 -6.33 8.15
C THR A 77 -4.26 -6.31 6.70
N GLY A 78 -4.04 -7.39 5.96
CA GLY A 78 -4.57 -7.54 4.60
C GLY A 78 -6.10 -7.59 4.57
N ASP A 79 -6.72 -8.26 5.53
CA ASP A 79 -8.18 -8.34 5.66
C ASP A 79 -8.78 -6.98 6.02
N LEU A 80 -8.12 -6.23 6.91
CA LEU A 80 -8.52 -4.85 7.24
C LEU A 80 -8.44 -3.94 6.02
N LEU A 81 -7.35 -4.02 5.26
CA LEU A 81 -7.19 -3.27 4.02
C LEU A 81 -8.31 -3.59 3.02
N ALA A 82 -8.54 -4.87 2.74
CA ALA A 82 -9.59 -5.31 1.84
C ALA A 82 -10.98 -4.84 2.28
N SER A 83 -11.25 -4.87 3.57
CA SER A 83 -12.52 -4.40 4.15
C SER A 83 -12.74 -2.91 3.93
N VAL A 84 -11.72 -2.09 4.14
CA VAL A 84 -11.78 -0.64 3.90
C VAL A 84 -12.03 -0.34 2.43
N LEU A 85 -11.30 -1.01 1.53
CA LEU A 85 -11.45 -0.82 0.08
C LEU A 85 -12.84 -1.24 -0.40
N SER A 86 -13.35 -2.37 0.08
CA SER A 86 -14.67 -2.87 -0.26
C SER A 86 -15.78 -1.92 0.19
N ALA A 87 -15.69 -1.41 1.40
CA ALA A 87 -16.64 -0.44 1.92
C ALA A 87 -16.62 0.87 1.12
N GLY A 88 -15.44 1.35 0.78
CA GLY A 88 -15.26 2.55 -0.05
C GLY A 88 -15.85 2.38 -1.46
N MET A 89 -15.62 1.23 -2.07
CA MET A 89 -16.16 0.91 -3.39
C MET A 89 -17.69 0.90 -3.39
N VAL A 90 -18.32 0.27 -2.41
CA VAL A 90 -19.79 0.25 -2.26
C VAL A 90 -20.36 1.66 -2.09
N ARG A 91 -19.62 2.55 -1.44
CA ARG A 91 -20.02 3.95 -1.24
C ARG A 91 -19.70 4.86 -2.45
N GLY A 92 -19.10 4.31 -3.50
CA GLY A 92 -18.72 5.08 -4.69
C GLY A 92 -17.53 6.01 -4.49
N ILE A 93 -16.69 5.75 -3.48
CA ILE A 93 -15.48 6.54 -3.22
C ILE A 93 -14.38 6.13 -4.20
N PRO A 94 -13.66 7.09 -4.83
CA PRO A 94 -12.53 6.75 -5.70
C PRO A 94 -11.52 5.83 -5.00
N MET A 95 -11.07 4.80 -5.69
CA MET A 95 -10.21 3.77 -5.09
C MET A 95 -8.90 4.35 -4.54
N LYS A 96 -8.33 5.34 -5.21
CA LYS A 96 -7.15 6.06 -4.73
C LYS A 96 -7.36 6.65 -3.33
N ALA A 97 -8.49 7.33 -3.12
CA ALA A 97 -8.83 7.91 -1.82
C ALA A 97 -9.02 6.83 -0.75
N CYS A 98 -9.62 5.70 -1.12
CA CYS A 98 -9.77 4.56 -0.21
C CYS A 98 -8.41 3.98 0.22
N VAL A 99 -7.49 3.82 -0.72
CA VAL A 99 -6.14 3.30 -0.43
C VAL A 99 -5.36 4.26 0.45
N GLU A 100 -5.40 5.55 0.17
CA GLU A 100 -4.72 6.56 0.99
C GLU A 100 -5.21 6.53 2.45
N LYS A 101 -6.52 6.44 2.65
CA LYS A 101 -7.12 6.33 4.00
C LYS A 101 -6.81 4.99 4.67
N ALA A 102 -6.84 3.91 3.93
CA ALA A 102 -6.49 2.59 4.46
C ALA A 102 -5.02 2.55 4.91
N VAL A 103 -4.11 3.14 4.15
CA VAL A 103 -2.69 3.24 4.50
C VAL A 103 -2.48 4.08 5.77
N GLU A 104 -3.16 5.21 5.89
CA GLU A 104 -3.13 6.06 7.08
C GLU A 104 -3.65 5.31 8.32
N PHE A 105 -4.78 4.65 8.19
CA PHE A 105 -5.42 3.85 9.23
C PHE A 105 -4.54 2.70 9.72
N LEU A 106 -4.06 1.88 8.80
CA LEU A 106 -3.20 0.74 9.12
C LEU A 106 -1.83 1.19 9.62
N GLY A 107 -1.29 2.27 9.06
CA GLY A 107 -0.01 2.83 9.48
C GLY A 107 0.02 3.19 10.96
N GLY A 108 -1.03 3.81 11.46
CA GLY A 108 -1.17 4.12 12.89
C GLY A 108 -1.22 2.87 13.76
N ALA A 109 -2.03 1.89 13.37
CA ALA A 109 -2.18 0.64 14.12
C ALA A 109 -0.89 -0.20 14.12
N ILE A 110 -0.17 -0.25 13.00
CA ILE A 110 1.12 -0.95 12.89
C ILE A 110 2.18 -0.23 13.71
N HIS A 111 2.23 1.08 13.65
CA HIS A 111 3.16 1.88 14.47
C HIS A 111 3.01 1.55 15.96
N ASP A 112 1.80 1.55 16.46
CA ASP A 112 1.52 1.19 17.86
C ASP A 112 1.94 -0.24 18.19
N ALA A 113 1.64 -1.19 17.31
CA ALA A 113 2.03 -2.58 17.50
C ALA A 113 3.56 -2.75 17.59
N VAL A 114 4.31 -2.00 16.78
CA VAL A 114 5.78 -1.97 16.83
C VAL A 114 6.27 -1.38 18.16
N GLU A 115 5.73 -0.24 18.57
CA GLU A 115 6.12 0.44 19.83
C GLU A 115 5.79 -0.40 21.07
N GLU A 116 4.68 -1.12 21.06
CA GLU A 116 4.24 -1.97 22.15
C GLU A 116 4.90 -3.37 22.15
N GLY A 117 5.63 -3.72 21.10
CA GLY A 117 6.23 -5.04 20.95
C GLY A 117 5.21 -6.16 20.77
N THR A 118 4.07 -5.87 20.17
CA THR A 118 3.00 -6.84 19.92
C THR A 118 3.47 -7.99 19.06
N ASP A 119 3.08 -9.22 19.41
CA ASP A 119 3.37 -10.40 18.58
C ASP A 119 2.64 -10.31 17.24
N ARG A 120 3.32 -10.71 16.17
CA ARG A 120 2.79 -10.66 14.81
C ARG A 120 1.48 -11.43 14.62
N ASN A 121 1.34 -12.52 15.36
CA ASN A 121 0.16 -13.38 15.28
C ASN A 121 -1.06 -12.79 15.99
N ASP A 122 -0.85 -11.84 16.90
CA ASP A 122 -1.93 -11.18 17.62
C ASP A 122 -2.60 -10.06 16.81
N GLY A 123 -2.02 -9.68 15.68
CA GLY A 123 -2.52 -8.63 14.83
C GLY A 123 -2.25 -7.23 15.39
N VAL A 124 -3.08 -6.27 15.00
CA VAL A 124 -2.95 -4.86 15.40
C VAL A 124 -4.20 -4.36 16.12
N CYS A 125 -4.01 -3.50 17.12
CA CYS A 125 -5.12 -2.80 17.79
C CYS A 125 -5.50 -1.58 16.95
N PHE A 126 -6.54 -1.70 16.15
CA PHE A 126 -6.94 -0.69 15.17
C PHE A 126 -8.07 0.23 15.65
N GLU A 127 -8.71 -0.08 16.74
CA GLU A 127 -9.96 0.54 17.19
C GLU A 127 -9.84 2.06 17.37
N LYS A 128 -8.72 2.52 17.92
CA LYS A 128 -8.50 3.96 18.13
C LYS A 128 -8.27 4.75 16.83
N TYR A 129 -8.02 4.06 15.73
CA TYR A 129 -7.82 4.68 14.41
C TYR A 129 -9.06 4.66 13.53
N LEU A 130 -10.16 4.06 13.99
CA LEU A 130 -11.42 3.97 13.21
C LEU A 130 -11.96 5.34 12.79
N GLY A 131 -11.69 6.39 13.59
CA GLY A 131 -12.08 7.75 13.26
C GLY A 131 -11.51 8.27 11.93
N ILE A 132 -10.36 7.76 11.49
CA ILE A 132 -9.75 8.12 10.21
C ILE A 132 -10.67 7.71 9.05
N LEU A 133 -11.32 6.56 9.15
CA LEU A 133 -12.19 6.02 8.11
C LEU A 133 -13.50 6.80 7.93
N THR A 134 -13.89 7.60 8.92
CA THR A 134 -15.09 8.44 8.85
C THR A 134 -14.88 9.74 8.07
N GLN A 135 -13.64 10.06 7.71
CA GLN A 135 -13.26 11.29 7.03
C GLN A 135 -13.27 11.18 5.50
N ILE A 136 -13.75 10.08 4.97
CA ILE A 136 -13.85 9.87 3.52
C ILE A 136 -15.24 10.33 3.04
#